data_84f4bfc21e05d0b849047fb013c6650d
#
_entry.id   84f4bfc21e05d0b849047fb013c6650d
#
_cell.length_a   1.000
_cell.length_b   1.000
_cell.length_c   1.000
_cell.angle_alpha   90.00
_cell.angle_beta   90.00
_cell.angle_gamma   90.00
#
_symmetry.space_group_name_H-M   'P 1'
#
loop_
_entity.id
_entity.type
_entity.pdbx_description
1 polymer ?
#
loop_
_entity_poly.entity_id
_entity_poly.type
_entity_poly.pdbx_seq_one_letter_code
_entity_poly.pdbx_strand_id
1 'polypeptide(L)'
;MKAFYSFLLLVAVAFTACDEAITKKLIQLADGTSTSLVFNADESGDATIKFTADAAWTASVSEVAASKSGESISWLKLSSYGGEAGENTITVSLLKNYTGASRKAEIKIVCGDSEIVITVEQKGEASGGTVVKKIMKIVYKETENSEIDLGNEPDNEEFLKTFSYDEDGRVARIKETGRETSENSSRYTSTLTFDYSIVGEIQVVEEKKYQESDSEKIRYIVKLDDRGNAVKLDKKEEYDSDFSCIAEFGYTDDVRLGKIKYSDGYEWETYLFGYENGFMKRYTRIPEYGEEYTTEFSDSFYENKYRNNCMADMMAFLHFETDVEFLFYIGRLSKTSDYFVETMLNDEDEAMNAGPDGYPAEDDGKTETYPTVEFADSKIKCEYDTDDNLTKVEESIAYEVIEKSYTIKVYTDQKPVRVEDGIPYYPGDRIYGPDKKIKDGTDYYTYTINY
;
A
#
# COMPACT_ATOMS: atom_id res chain seq x y z
N MET A 1 -11.00 2.46 112.34
CA MET A 1 -9.87 1.86 111.68
C MET A 1 -10.05 1.96 110.17
N LYS A 2 -9.13 2.58 109.54
CA LYS A 2 -8.85 2.68 108.11
C LYS A 2 -9.94 3.12 107.13
N ALA A 3 -9.81 4.41 106.81
CA ALA A 3 -10.43 5.10 105.68
C ALA A 3 -9.85 4.58 104.35
N PHE A 4 -10.67 4.42 103.33
CA PHE A 4 -10.20 4.28 101.96
C PHE A 4 -10.81 5.45 101.16
N TYR A 5 -9.94 6.35 100.70
CA TYR A 5 -10.25 7.41 99.75
C TYR A 5 -10.27 6.80 98.40
N SER A 6 -11.40 6.91 97.70
CA SER A 6 -11.48 6.55 96.28
C SER A 6 -11.31 7.81 95.45
N PHE A 7 -10.20 7.89 94.74
CA PHE A 7 -9.86 9.00 93.87
C PHE A 7 -10.51 8.72 92.50
N LEU A 8 -11.52 9.49 92.16
CA LEU A 8 -12.18 9.40 90.87
C LEU A 8 -11.40 10.21 89.85
N LEU A 9 -10.60 9.53 89.00
CA LEU A 9 -9.88 10.17 87.90
C LEU A 9 -10.79 10.30 86.70
N LEU A 10 -11.20 11.53 86.33
CA LEU A 10 -11.99 11.86 85.17
C LEU A 10 -11.02 11.95 83.97
N VAL A 11 -10.98 10.90 83.15
CA VAL A 11 -10.26 10.91 81.85
C VAL A 11 -11.15 11.55 80.83
N ALA A 12 -10.84 12.80 80.44
CA ALA A 12 -11.40 13.47 79.29
C ALA A 12 -10.74 12.86 78.05
N VAL A 13 -11.45 12.01 77.33
CA VAL A 13 -11.06 11.50 76.01
C VAL A 13 -11.36 12.65 75.01
N ALA A 14 -10.36 13.38 74.62
CA ALA A 14 -10.47 14.29 73.45
C ALA A 14 -10.50 13.39 72.20
N PHE A 15 -11.68 13.28 71.59
CA PHE A 15 -11.81 12.82 70.23
C PHE A 15 -11.19 13.89 69.30
N THR A 16 -9.95 13.74 68.91
CA THR A 16 -9.47 14.41 67.72
C THR A 16 -10.14 13.73 66.52
N ALA A 17 -11.20 14.32 66.00
CA ALA A 17 -11.69 14.02 64.69
C ALA A 17 -10.53 14.28 63.72
N CYS A 18 -9.92 13.21 63.22
CA CYS A 18 -9.11 13.34 62.02
C CYS A 18 -10.11 13.68 60.91
N ASP A 19 -10.22 14.96 60.55
CA ASP A 19 -10.75 15.33 59.24
C ASP A 19 -9.77 14.76 58.22
N GLU A 20 -10.10 13.55 57.68
CA GLU A 20 -9.53 13.18 56.42
C GLU A 20 -9.98 14.26 55.43
N ALA A 21 -9.06 15.18 55.14
CA ALA A 21 -9.26 16.10 54.04
C ALA A 21 -9.55 15.23 52.81
N ILE A 22 -10.82 15.15 52.40
CA ILE A 22 -11.21 14.58 51.14
C ILE A 22 -10.53 15.45 50.09
N THR A 23 -9.36 15.04 49.64
CA THR A 23 -8.66 15.69 48.50
C THR A 23 -9.61 15.55 47.30
N LYS A 24 -10.25 16.67 47.00
CA LYS A 24 -11.17 16.74 45.84
C LYS A 24 -10.33 16.41 44.59
N LYS A 25 -10.68 15.33 43.90
CA LYS A 25 -10.03 15.02 42.63
C LYS A 25 -10.39 16.11 41.62
N LEU A 26 -9.38 16.73 41.06
CA LEU A 26 -9.51 17.81 40.05
C LEU A 26 -9.83 17.23 38.65
N ILE A 27 -9.73 15.91 38.47
CA ILE A 27 -10.05 15.23 37.21
C ILE A 27 -10.75 13.91 37.50
N GLN A 28 -11.79 13.59 36.75
CA GLN A 28 -12.58 12.38 36.91
C GLN A 28 -13.03 11.83 35.55
N LEU A 29 -12.85 10.54 35.34
CA LEU A 29 -13.42 9.85 34.16
C LEU A 29 -14.94 9.91 34.18
N ALA A 30 -15.53 10.10 33.00
CA ALA A 30 -16.98 9.94 32.85
C ALA A 30 -17.39 8.48 33.03
N ASP A 31 -18.63 8.28 33.52
CA ASP A 31 -19.17 6.94 33.70
C ASP A 31 -19.12 6.13 32.41
N GLY A 32 -18.63 4.89 32.50
CA GLY A 32 -18.46 3.99 31.37
C GLY A 32 -17.16 4.15 30.58
N THR A 33 -16.32 5.12 30.90
CA THR A 33 -14.98 5.25 30.29
C THR A 33 -14.00 4.24 30.93
N SER A 34 -13.41 3.37 30.11
CA SER A 34 -12.46 2.36 30.56
C SER A 34 -11.07 2.95 30.83
N THR A 35 -10.39 2.47 31.88
CA THR A 35 -8.98 2.73 32.16
C THR A 35 -8.05 1.74 31.44
N SER A 36 -8.59 0.77 30.69
CA SER A 36 -7.83 -0.18 29.89
C SER A 36 -8.48 -0.32 28.52
N LEU A 37 -7.76 0.02 27.48
CA LEU A 37 -8.17 -0.07 26.09
C LEU A 37 -7.36 -1.19 25.44
N VAL A 38 -8.04 -2.13 24.79
CA VAL A 38 -7.40 -3.27 24.09
C VAL A 38 -7.88 -3.25 22.64
N PHE A 39 -6.92 -3.22 21.72
CA PHE A 39 -7.16 -3.19 20.28
C PHE A 39 -6.54 -4.42 19.62
N ASN A 40 -7.10 -4.86 18.49
CA ASN A 40 -6.45 -5.82 17.62
C ASN A 40 -5.35 -5.15 16.78
N ALA A 41 -4.51 -5.95 16.14
CA ALA A 41 -3.36 -5.46 15.38
C ALA A 41 -3.73 -4.52 14.21
N ASP A 42 -4.86 -4.78 13.58
CA ASP A 42 -5.38 -4.06 12.41
C ASP A 42 -6.30 -2.87 12.76
N GLU A 43 -6.65 -2.71 14.05
CA GLU A 43 -7.50 -1.60 14.48
C GLU A 43 -6.74 -0.27 14.51
N SER A 44 -7.34 0.77 13.92
CA SER A 44 -6.80 2.13 13.90
C SER A 44 -7.10 2.95 15.17
N GLY A 45 -7.82 2.38 16.14
CA GLY A 45 -8.20 3.04 17.38
C GLY A 45 -9.66 3.47 17.36
N ASP A 46 -9.92 4.78 17.41
CA ASP A 46 -11.24 5.42 17.52
C ASP A 46 -11.92 5.28 18.89
N ALA A 47 -11.21 4.76 19.91
CA ALA A 47 -11.70 4.78 21.28
C ALA A 47 -11.68 6.20 21.83
N THR A 48 -12.75 6.56 22.56
CA THR A 48 -12.88 7.87 23.19
C THR A 48 -12.69 7.79 24.69
N ILE A 49 -11.88 8.69 25.22
CA ILE A 49 -11.65 8.93 26.65
C ILE A 49 -12.45 10.17 27.04
N LYS A 50 -13.50 10.00 27.84
CA LYS A 50 -14.32 11.10 28.32
C LYS A 50 -14.04 11.36 29.79
N PHE A 51 -13.83 12.61 30.15
CA PHE A 51 -13.54 13.02 31.52
C PHE A 51 -13.95 14.47 31.77
N THR A 52 -14.06 14.83 33.05
CA THR A 52 -14.29 16.21 33.49
C THR A 52 -13.04 16.68 34.24
N ALA A 53 -12.59 17.89 33.94
CA ALA A 53 -11.48 18.56 34.64
C ALA A 53 -11.94 19.86 35.26
N ASP A 54 -11.51 20.15 36.51
CA ASP A 54 -11.88 21.37 37.21
C ASP A 54 -10.94 22.58 36.86
N ALA A 55 -9.83 22.30 36.15
CA ALA A 55 -8.88 23.29 35.65
C ALA A 55 -8.26 22.84 34.32
N ALA A 56 -7.37 23.63 33.74
CA ALA A 56 -6.59 23.24 32.58
C ALA A 56 -5.83 21.94 32.84
N TRP A 57 -5.77 21.07 31.82
CA TRP A 57 -5.19 19.75 31.92
C TRP A 57 -4.18 19.50 30.78
N THR A 58 -3.30 18.51 30.98
CA THR A 58 -2.35 18.05 29.97
C THR A 58 -2.41 16.53 29.87
N ALA A 59 -2.10 16.00 28.68
CA ALA A 59 -1.95 14.56 28.46
C ALA A 59 -0.55 14.24 27.92
N SER A 60 -0.06 13.06 28.25
CA SER A 60 1.19 12.50 27.71
C SER A 60 1.03 11.03 27.43
N VAL A 61 1.85 10.50 26.52
CA VAL A 61 1.87 9.09 26.15
C VAL A 61 3.28 8.55 26.37
N SER A 62 3.39 7.37 27.00
CA SER A 62 4.67 6.69 27.26
C SER A 62 4.54 5.21 27.00
N GLU A 63 5.62 4.57 26.51
CA GLU A 63 5.64 3.10 26.28
C GLU A 63 5.97 2.36 27.59
N VAL A 64 5.25 1.25 27.85
CA VAL A 64 5.39 0.50 29.11
C VAL A 64 6.65 -0.38 29.13
N ALA A 65 7.23 -0.73 27.96
CA ALA A 65 8.34 -1.68 27.84
C ALA A 65 9.69 -1.07 27.43
N ALA A 66 9.76 0.23 27.13
CA ALA A 66 10.99 0.85 26.67
C ALA A 66 11.93 1.17 27.84
N SER A 67 13.14 0.58 27.85
CA SER A 67 14.20 0.86 28.81
C SER A 67 14.77 2.27 28.73
N LYS A 68 14.20 3.15 27.91
CA LYS A 68 14.57 4.55 27.75
C LYS A 68 13.35 5.45 27.92
N SER A 69 13.25 6.06 29.07
CA SER A 69 12.26 7.10 29.35
C SER A 69 12.54 8.33 28.49
N GLY A 70 11.61 8.71 27.60
CA GLY A 70 11.62 10.00 26.94
C GLY A 70 11.45 10.00 25.42
N GLU A 71 11.36 8.88 24.76
CA GLU A 71 11.04 8.85 23.31
C GLU A 71 9.52 8.97 23.11
N SER A 72 9.11 9.81 22.17
CA SER A 72 7.71 9.95 21.77
C SER A 72 7.27 8.68 21.05
N ILE A 73 6.17 8.09 21.50
CA ILE A 73 5.59 6.91 20.86
C ILE A 73 5.05 7.32 19.48
N SER A 74 5.50 6.66 18.42
CA SER A 74 5.09 6.94 17.05
C SER A 74 3.77 6.25 16.66
N TRP A 75 3.38 5.17 17.36
CA TRP A 75 2.25 4.32 16.98
C TRP A 75 0.91 4.68 17.64
N LEU A 76 0.90 5.57 18.63
CA LEU A 76 -0.29 6.05 19.33
C LEU A 76 -0.32 7.58 19.34
N LYS A 77 -1.45 8.15 18.93
CA LYS A 77 -1.70 9.58 18.89
C LYS A 77 -3.01 9.91 19.60
N LEU A 78 -3.04 11.05 20.25
CA LEU A 78 -4.25 11.61 20.87
C LEU A 78 -4.77 12.77 20.03
N SER A 79 -6.09 12.93 19.96
CA SER A 79 -6.71 14.09 19.28
C SER A 79 -6.38 15.41 19.97
N SER A 80 -6.04 15.39 21.27
CA SER A 80 -5.56 16.55 22.03
C SER A 80 -4.62 16.12 23.15
N TYR A 81 -3.57 16.92 23.39
CA TYR A 81 -2.61 16.75 24.49
C TYR A 81 -2.79 17.77 25.63
N GLY A 82 -3.87 18.56 25.59
CA GLY A 82 -4.23 19.51 26.64
C GLY A 82 -5.55 20.20 26.33
N GLY A 83 -6.12 20.85 27.35
CA GLY A 83 -7.38 21.59 27.23
C GLY A 83 -7.73 22.35 28.51
N GLU A 84 -8.90 22.97 28.51
CA GLU A 84 -9.42 23.78 29.57
C GLU A 84 -10.33 22.97 30.53
N ALA A 85 -10.74 23.60 31.63
CA ALA A 85 -11.72 23.04 32.55
C ALA A 85 -13.05 22.71 31.85
N GLY A 86 -13.73 21.68 32.33
CA GLY A 86 -15.06 21.27 31.84
C GLY A 86 -15.06 19.80 31.39
N GLU A 87 -16.09 19.45 30.61
CA GLU A 87 -16.20 18.13 29.98
C GLU A 87 -15.27 18.06 28.78
N ASN A 88 -14.45 17.01 28.71
CA ASN A 88 -13.44 16.81 27.69
C ASN A 88 -13.59 15.42 27.07
N THR A 89 -13.20 15.32 25.79
CA THR A 89 -13.12 14.05 25.05
C THR A 89 -11.82 14.01 24.28
N ILE A 90 -11.05 12.94 24.46
CA ILE A 90 -9.85 12.63 23.67
C ILE A 90 -10.13 11.36 22.87
N THR A 91 -9.83 11.37 21.57
CA THR A 91 -9.84 10.18 20.72
C THR A 91 -8.43 9.62 20.63
N VAL A 92 -8.31 8.30 20.77
CA VAL A 92 -7.07 7.54 20.62
C VAL A 92 -6.99 7.02 19.20
N SER A 93 -5.95 7.37 18.47
CA SER A 93 -5.67 6.85 17.12
C SER A 93 -4.39 5.99 17.15
N LEU A 94 -4.41 4.86 16.45
CA LEU A 94 -3.32 3.88 16.44
C LEU A 94 -2.85 3.62 15.02
N LEU A 95 -1.53 3.47 14.85
CA LEU A 95 -1.00 2.82 13.66
C LEU A 95 -1.21 1.31 13.78
N LYS A 96 -1.42 0.63 12.64
CA LYS A 96 -1.51 -0.83 12.61
C LYS A 96 -0.25 -1.47 13.17
N ASN A 97 -0.42 -2.57 13.92
CA ASN A 97 0.69 -3.28 14.55
C ASN A 97 1.14 -4.49 13.72
N TYR A 98 2.09 -4.28 12.84
CA TYR A 98 2.69 -5.33 12.01
C TYR A 98 3.87 -6.07 12.66
N THR A 99 4.16 -5.81 13.95
CA THR A 99 5.35 -6.35 14.60
C THR A 99 5.24 -7.84 14.95
N GLY A 100 4.04 -8.42 14.88
CA GLY A 100 3.77 -9.79 15.38
C GLY A 100 3.78 -9.91 16.92
N ALA A 101 4.10 -8.83 17.65
CA ALA A 101 4.12 -8.80 19.11
C ALA A 101 3.17 -7.72 19.64
N SER A 102 2.50 -7.98 20.76
CA SER A 102 1.66 -6.96 21.43
C SER A 102 2.54 -5.82 21.94
N ARG A 103 2.02 -4.59 21.81
CA ARG A 103 2.68 -3.39 22.34
C ARG A 103 1.76 -2.66 23.31
N LYS A 104 2.35 -1.97 24.28
CA LYS A 104 1.61 -1.32 25.38
C LYS A 104 2.08 0.11 25.59
N ALA A 105 1.13 0.99 25.86
CA ALA A 105 1.38 2.38 26.22
C ALA A 105 0.52 2.78 27.40
N GLU A 106 0.93 3.82 28.08
CA GLU A 106 0.15 4.52 29.09
C GLU A 106 -0.15 5.94 28.64
N ILE A 107 -1.41 6.31 28.69
CA ILE A 107 -1.89 7.69 28.53
C ILE A 107 -2.08 8.24 29.94
N LYS A 108 -1.31 9.29 30.27
CA LYS A 108 -1.40 9.98 31.54
C LYS A 108 -2.04 11.35 31.31
N ILE A 109 -3.17 11.61 31.97
CA ILE A 109 -3.89 12.89 31.92
C ILE A 109 -3.76 13.54 33.29
N VAL A 110 -3.26 14.76 33.34
CA VAL A 110 -2.94 15.48 34.60
C VAL A 110 -3.72 16.80 34.67
N CYS A 111 -4.35 17.03 35.82
CA CYS A 111 -5.00 18.29 36.15
C CYS A 111 -4.61 18.68 37.60
N GLY A 112 -3.75 19.71 37.75
CA GLY A 112 -3.16 20.05 39.04
C GLY A 112 -2.41 18.86 39.67
N ASP A 113 -2.78 18.49 40.90
CA ASP A 113 -2.18 17.35 41.62
C ASP A 113 -2.92 16.03 41.40
N SER A 114 -3.92 16.01 40.52
CA SER A 114 -4.72 14.83 40.19
C SER A 114 -4.36 14.25 38.83
N GLU A 115 -4.32 12.92 38.72
CA GLU A 115 -4.00 12.26 37.47
C GLU A 115 -4.96 11.08 37.17
N ILE A 116 -5.10 10.79 35.90
CA ILE A 116 -5.72 9.59 35.37
C ILE A 116 -4.69 8.87 34.50
N VAL A 117 -4.55 7.57 34.70
CA VAL A 117 -3.71 6.71 33.87
C VAL A 117 -4.60 5.72 33.13
N ILE A 118 -4.45 5.63 31.81
CA ILE A 118 -5.16 4.71 30.94
C ILE A 118 -4.15 3.86 30.19
N THR A 119 -4.28 2.54 30.36
CA THR A 119 -3.42 1.58 29.65
C THR A 119 -4.01 1.30 28.28
N VAL A 120 -3.17 1.35 27.27
CA VAL A 120 -3.50 0.97 25.88
C VAL A 120 -2.67 -0.26 25.52
N GLU A 121 -3.31 -1.34 25.15
CA GLU A 121 -2.67 -2.52 24.59
C GLU A 121 -3.15 -2.72 23.16
N GLN A 122 -2.23 -2.81 22.20
CA GLN A 122 -2.55 -3.25 20.85
C GLN A 122 -1.88 -4.60 20.61
N LYS A 123 -2.71 -5.60 20.27
CA LYS A 123 -2.23 -6.94 19.95
C LYS A 123 -1.35 -6.91 18.71
N GLY A 124 -0.35 -7.79 18.64
CA GLY A 124 0.56 -7.92 17.51
C GLY A 124 0.12 -8.89 16.44
N GLU A 125 -1.09 -9.45 16.58
CA GLU A 125 -1.57 -10.52 15.71
C GLU A 125 -3.00 -10.25 15.25
N ALA A 126 -3.29 -10.63 14.02
CA ALA A 126 -4.67 -10.82 13.59
C ALA A 126 -5.32 -11.91 14.49
N SER A 127 -6.58 -11.70 14.85
CA SER A 127 -7.33 -12.60 15.74
C SER A 127 -7.29 -14.05 15.22
N GLY A 128 -6.43 -14.86 15.82
CA GLY A 128 -6.25 -16.28 15.45
C GLY A 128 -5.00 -16.94 16.02
N GLY A 129 -4.08 -16.18 16.61
CA GLY A 129 -2.88 -16.75 17.29
C GLY A 129 -1.75 -17.18 16.36
N THR A 130 -1.79 -16.83 15.09
CA THR A 130 -0.70 -17.10 14.16
C THR A 130 0.27 -15.92 14.14
N VAL A 131 1.56 -16.18 14.42
CA VAL A 131 2.61 -15.16 14.33
C VAL A 131 2.74 -14.74 12.88
N VAL A 132 2.46 -13.46 12.57
CA VAL A 132 2.69 -12.93 11.23
C VAL A 132 4.19 -12.88 11.01
N LYS A 133 4.70 -13.74 10.17
CA LYS A 133 6.11 -13.75 9.79
C LYS A 133 6.40 -12.50 8.95
N LYS A 134 7.56 -11.90 9.18
CA LYS A 134 8.02 -10.75 8.38
C LYS A 134 8.61 -11.24 7.06
N ILE A 135 8.22 -10.61 5.96
CA ILE A 135 8.80 -10.91 4.66
C ILE A 135 10.27 -10.47 4.67
N MET A 136 11.19 -11.42 4.51
CA MET A 136 12.63 -11.13 4.45
C MET A 136 13.11 -10.96 3.02
N LYS A 137 12.44 -11.63 2.07
CA LYS A 137 12.89 -11.67 0.69
C LYS A 137 11.73 -11.96 -0.26
N ILE A 138 11.71 -11.28 -1.40
CA ILE A 138 10.86 -11.58 -2.55
C ILE A 138 11.76 -11.78 -3.76
N VAL A 139 11.51 -12.84 -4.52
CA VAL A 139 12.11 -13.06 -5.84
C VAL A 139 11.00 -13.00 -6.86
N TYR A 140 11.13 -12.13 -7.83
CA TYR A 140 10.29 -12.07 -9.00
C TYR A 140 11.02 -12.67 -10.20
N LYS A 141 10.27 -13.38 -11.02
CA LYS A 141 10.73 -13.89 -12.31
C LYS A 141 9.62 -13.75 -13.32
N GLU A 142 9.98 -13.24 -14.44
CA GLU A 142 9.17 -13.15 -15.64
C GLU A 142 9.69 -14.10 -16.71
N THR A 143 8.79 -14.68 -17.49
CA THR A 143 9.10 -15.52 -18.63
C THR A 143 8.07 -15.28 -19.72
N GLU A 144 8.45 -14.50 -20.72
CA GLU A 144 7.63 -14.13 -21.87
C GLU A 144 7.94 -15.03 -23.07
N ASN A 145 7.30 -16.18 -23.10
CA ASN A 145 7.44 -17.10 -24.25
C ASN A 145 6.74 -16.56 -25.51
N SER A 146 5.74 -15.70 -25.36
CA SER A 146 5.01 -15.04 -26.46
C SER A 146 5.95 -14.20 -27.32
N GLU A 147 6.85 -13.42 -26.69
CA GLU A 147 7.85 -12.61 -27.40
C GLU A 147 8.82 -13.48 -28.19
N ILE A 148 9.31 -14.59 -27.61
CA ILE A 148 10.17 -15.56 -28.31
C ILE A 148 9.46 -16.13 -29.53
N ASP A 149 8.17 -16.42 -29.39
CA ASP A 149 7.37 -17.04 -30.43
C ASP A 149 7.01 -16.06 -31.56
N LEU A 150 7.04 -14.75 -31.28
CA LEU A 150 6.98 -13.69 -32.29
C LEU A 150 8.33 -13.47 -32.99
N GLY A 151 9.42 -14.05 -32.49
CA GLY A 151 10.77 -13.84 -32.99
C GLY A 151 11.49 -12.64 -32.40
N ASN A 152 10.94 -12.10 -31.30
CA ASN A 152 11.56 -11.03 -30.52
C ASN A 152 12.52 -11.61 -29.46
N GLU A 153 13.37 -10.79 -28.90
CA GLU A 153 14.11 -11.14 -27.69
C GLU A 153 13.20 -10.95 -26.47
N PRO A 154 12.98 -11.99 -25.64
CA PRO A 154 12.08 -11.88 -24.51
C PRO A 154 12.67 -10.98 -23.43
N ASP A 155 11.82 -10.20 -22.81
CA ASP A 155 12.15 -9.39 -21.65
C ASP A 155 11.99 -10.24 -20.37
N ASN A 156 12.95 -11.19 -20.19
CA ASN A 156 12.92 -12.06 -19.00
C ASN A 156 13.52 -11.31 -17.80
N GLU A 157 12.69 -10.62 -17.07
CA GLU A 157 13.12 -9.92 -15.88
C GLU A 157 13.25 -10.84 -14.66
N GLU A 158 14.30 -10.61 -13.90
CA GLU A 158 14.47 -11.22 -12.57
C GLU A 158 14.92 -10.14 -11.61
N PHE A 159 14.16 -9.93 -10.54
CA PHE A 159 14.64 -9.08 -9.47
C PHE A 159 14.47 -9.72 -8.09
N LEU A 160 15.30 -9.26 -7.17
CA LEU A 160 15.37 -9.71 -5.81
C LEU A 160 15.18 -8.51 -4.89
N LYS A 161 14.10 -8.51 -4.09
CA LYS A 161 13.88 -7.56 -3.00
C LYS A 161 14.22 -8.21 -1.67
N THR A 162 15.00 -7.51 -0.83
CA THR A 162 15.30 -7.94 0.56
C THR A 162 14.89 -6.86 1.53
N PHE A 163 14.33 -7.27 2.67
CA PHE A 163 13.74 -6.39 3.67
C PHE A 163 14.55 -6.42 4.97
N SER A 164 14.72 -5.28 5.60
CA SER A 164 15.20 -5.20 6.98
C SER A 164 14.25 -4.32 7.79
N TYR A 165 14.19 -4.59 9.09
CA TYR A 165 13.20 -4.01 9.99
C TYR A 165 13.90 -3.26 11.12
N ASP A 166 13.25 -2.20 11.62
CA ASP A 166 13.67 -1.48 12.82
C ASP A 166 13.23 -2.22 14.10
N GLU A 167 13.54 -1.60 15.25
CA GLU A 167 13.21 -2.15 16.57
C GLU A 167 11.69 -2.23 16.80
N ASP A 168 10.91 -1.37 16.15
CA ASP A 168 9.43 -1.38 16.20
C ASP A 168 8.82 -2.37 15.20
N GLY A 169 9.65 -3.07 14.43
CA GLY A 169 9.22 -4.04 13.43
C GLY A 169 8.70 -3.46 12.13
N ARG A 170 8.89 -2.15 11.90
CA ARG A 170 8.56 -1.49 10.64
C ARG A 170 9.67 -1.75 9.62
N VAL A 171 9.35 -1.73 8.32
CA VAL A 171 10.36 -1.84 7.27
C VAL A 171 11.32 -0.66 7.34
N ALA A 172 12.57 -0.89 7.72
CA ALA A 172 13.60 0.14 7.78
C ALA A 172 14.31 0.33 6.44
N ARG A 173 14.41 -0.75 5.64
CA ARG A 173 15.08 -0.72 4.35
C ARG A 173 14.51 -1.79 3.43
N ILE A 174 14.39 -1.44 2.15
CA ILE A 174 14.19 -2.38 1.05
C ILE A 174 15.40 -2.25 0.13
N LYS A 175 16.06 -3.37 -0.16
CA LYS A 175 17.11 -3.41 -1.18
C LYS A 175 16.62 -4.28 -2.31
N GLU A 176 16.62 -3.71 -3.51
CA GLU A 176 16.33 -4.40 -4.75
C GLU A 176 17.58 -4.58 -5.59
N THR A 177 17.66 -5.70 -6.26
CA THR A 177 18.69 -5.98 -7.27
C THR A 177 17.96 -6.58 -8.44
N GLY A 178 18.00 -5.90 -9.56
CA GLY A 178 17.33 -6.30 -10.78
C GLY A 178 18.30 -6.45 -11.95
N ARG A 179 17.78 -7.02 -13.00
CA ARG A 179 18.43 -7.15 -14.30
C ARG A 179 17.45 -6.63 -15.34
N GLU A 180 17.75 -5.47 -15.91
CA GLU A 180 17.06 -5.02 -17.13
C GLU A 180 17.60 -5.82 -18.32
N THR A 181 16.70 -6.38 -19.12
CA THR A 181 17.05 -7.32 -20.21
C THR A 181 17.08 -6.67 -21.58
N SER A 182 16.89 -5.35 -21.70
CA SER A 182 17.15 -4.67 -22.97
C SER A 182 18.63 -4.81 -23.38
N GLU A 183 18.94 -4.82 -24.66
CA GLU A 183 20.21 -5.15 -25.37
C GLU A 183 21.55 -4.90 -24.64
N ASN A 184 21.52 -4.21 -23.50
CA ASN A 184 22.63 -3.96 -22.58
C ASN A 184 22.25 -4.35 -21.16
N SER A 185 22.09 -5.63 -20.86
CA SER A 185 21.78 -6.22 -19.54
C SER A 185 22.44 -5.48 -18.36
N SER A 186 22.00 -4.25 -18.08
CA SER A 186 22.53 -3.45 -16.98
C SER A 186 21.89 -3.95 -15.69
N ARG A 187 22.71 -4.46 -14.80
CA ARG A 187 22.27 -4.76 -13.44
C ARG A 187 22.16 -3.45 -12.68
N TYR A 188 21.03 -3.25 -12.04
CA TYR A 188 20.85 -2.14 -11.12
C TYR A 188 20.69 -2.61 -9.68
N THR A 189 20.94 -1.72 -8.76
CA THR A 189 20.64 -1.89 -7.35
C THR A 189 19.92 -0.64 -6.88
N SER A 190 18.70 -0.81 -6.34
CA SER A 190 18.00 0.25 -5.62
C SER A 190 18.00 -0.06 -4.12
N THR A 191 18.12 0.97 -3.30
CA THR A 191 18.02 0.86 -1.85
C THR A 191 17.14 1.98 -1.31
N LEU A 192 15.95 1.63 -0.84
CA LEU A 192 15.06 2.54 -0.12
C LEU A 192 15.35 2.45 1.39
N THR A 193 15.50 3.58 2.03
CA THR A 193 15.67 3.71 3.49
C THR A 193 14.56 4.60 4.03
N PHE A 194 13.89 4.14 5.09
CA PHE A 194 12.69 4.77 5.66
C PHE A 194 12.99 5.40 7.00
N ASP A 195 12.58 6.66 7.18
CA ASP A 195 12.65 7.40 8.44
C ASP A 195 11.22 7.72 8.91
N TYR A 196 10.86 7.21 10.08
CA TYR A 196 9.56 7.36 10.73
C TYR A 196 9.59 8.35 11.90
N SER A 197 10.62 9.16 12.03
CA SER A 197 10.80 10.07 13.19
C SER A 197 9.79 11.22 13.24
N ILE A 198 9.17 11.54 12.10
CA ILE A 198 8.20 12.65 12.01
C ILE A 198 6.79 12.09 12.06
N VAL A 199 5.98 12.56 13.01
CA VAL A 199 4.58 12.15 13.15
C VAL A 199 3.76 12.60 11.94
N GLY A 200 3.02 11.68 11.33
CA GLY A 200 2.19 11.95 10.14
C GLY A 200 2.98 12.05 8.83
N GLU A 201 4.27 11.68 8.87
CA GLU A 201 5.14 11.73 7.69
C GLU A 201 6.15 10.58 7.71
N ILE A 202 6.47 10.03 6.55
CA ILE A 202 7.60 9.11 6.37
C ILE A 202 8.53 9.74 5.35
N GLN A 203 9.80 9.90 5.71
CA GLN A 203 10.82 10.32 4.76
C GLN A 203 11.50 9.09 4.19
N VAL A 204 11.65 9.06 2.86
CA VAL A 204 12.27 7.93 2.15
C VAL A 204 13.41 8.46 1.30
N VAL A 205 14.53 7.76 1.37
CA VAL A 205 15.66 7.99 0.50
C VAL A 205 15.91 6.74 -0.32
N GLU A 206 15.87 6.89 -1.63
CA GLU A 206 16.25 5.86 -2.59
C GLU A 206 17.61 6.18 -3.17
N GLU A 207 18.48 5.18 -3.20
CA GLU A 207 19.79 5.24 -3.88
C GLU A 207 19.77 4.18 -4.98
N LYS A 208 19.67 4.63 -6.24
CA LYS A 208 19.77 3.77 -7.44
C LYS A 208 21.21 3.78 -7.94
N LYS A 209 21.72 2.62 -8.28
CA LYS A 209 23.04 2.46 -8.87
C LYS A 209 23.00 1.49 -10.03
N TYR A 210 23.33 1.96 -11.19
CA TYR A 210 23.56 1.16 -12.40
C TYR A 210 25.02 0.72 -12.49
N GLN A 211 25.29 -0.40 -13.16
CA GLN A 211 26.61 -1.03 -13.15
C GLN A 211 27.74 -0.13 -13.63
N GLU A 212 27.48 0.81 -14.55
CA GLU A 212 28.47 1.67 -15.20
C GLU A 212 28.23 3.19 -14.99
N SER A 213 27.25 3.58 -14.16
CA SER A 213 26.92 4.98 -13.93
C SER A 213 27.12 5.40 -12.46
N ASP A 214 27.14 6.71 -12.24
CA ASP A 214 27.08 7.29 -10.92
C ASP A 214 25.75 6.92 -10.24
N SER A 215 25.76 6.87 -8.91
CA SER A 215 24.54 6.62 -8.14
C SER A 215 23.59 7.81 -8.21
N GLU A 216 22.33 7.56 -8.47
CA GLU A 216 21.26 8.53 -8.41
C GLU A 216 20.62 8.51 -7.02
N LYS A 217 20.22 9.69 -6.52
CA LYS A 217 19.58 9.81 -5.23
C LYS A 217 18.23 10.51 -5.36
N ILE A 218 17.16 9.78 -4.99
CA ILE A 218 15.79 10.25 -5.00
C ILE A 218 15.30 10.34 -3.56
N ARG A 219 14.51 11.37 -3.25
CA ARG A 219 13.89 11.55 -1.95
C ARG A 219 12.38 11.60 -2.09
N TYR A 220 11.69 10.95 -1.17
CA TYR A 220 10.24 10.97 -1.10
C TYR A 220 9.77 11.44 0.27
N ILE A 221 8.63 12.11 0.30
CA ILE A 221 7.89 12.46 1.51
C ILE A 221 6.49 11.87 1.38
N VAL A 222 6.17 10.90 2.23
CA VAL A 222 4.84 10.30 2.34
C VAL A 222 4.08 11.03 3.43
N LYS A 223 2.98 11.69 3.10
CA LYS A 223 2.06 12.27 4.07
C LYS A 223 1.01 11.24 4.46
N LEU A 224 0.72 11.16 5.76
CA LEU A 224 -0.21 10.19 6.32
C LEU A 224 -1.46 10.87 6.88
N ASP A 225 -2.60 10.20 6.77
CA ASP A 225 -3.81 10.56 7.51
C ASP A 225 -3.70 10.19 9.01
N ASP A 226 -4.72 10.51 9.79
CA ASP A 226 -4.76 10.17 11.22
C ASP A 226 -4.81 8.66 11.51
N ARG A 227 -5.08 7.83 10.50
CA ARG A 227 -5.07 6.36 10.56
C ARG A 227 -3.75 5.75 10.12
N GLY A 228 -2.81 6.59 9.66
CA GLY A 228 -1.49 6.20 9.18
C GLY A 228 -1.46 5.69 7.74
N ASN A 229 -2.52 5.92 6.96
CA ASN A 229 -2.52 5.62 5.53
C ASN A 229 -1.91 6.79 4.75
N ALA A 230 -1.20 6.49 3.66
CA ALA A 230 -0.65 7.51 2.78
C ALA A 230 -1.78 8.29 2.10
N VAL A 231 -1.73 9.60 2.12
CA VAL A 231 -2.67 10.47 1.39
C VAL A 231 -1.98 11.24 0.27
N LYS A 232 -0.66 11.37 0.34
CA LYS A 232 0.13 12.09 -0.66
C LYS A 232 1.55 11.54 -0.70
N LEU A 233 2.13 11.51 -1.89
CA LEU A 233 3.54 11.23 -2.12
C LEU A 233 4.17 12.38 -2.89
N ASP A 234 5.19 12.99 -2.29
CA ASP A 234 6.02 14.00 -2.93
C ASP A 234 7.38 13.38 -3.26
N LYS A 235 7.91 13.67 -4.46
CA LYS A 235 9.21 13.20 -4.96
C LYS A 235 10.14 14.38 -5.21
N LYS A 236 11.44 14.16 -5.00
CA LYS A 236 12.50 15.09 -5.37
C LYS A 236 13.71 14.31 -5.86
N GLU A 237 14.10 14.51 -7.10
CA GLU A 237 15.34 13.97 -7.66
C GLU A 237 16.56 14.81 -7.27
N GLU A 238 17.75 14.33 -7.54
CA GLU A 238 18.98 14.96 -7.07
C GLU A 238 19.15 16.41 -7.56
N TYR A 239 18.70 16.68 -8.79
CA TYR A 239 18.86 17.98 -9.45
C TYR A 239 17.65 18.91 -9.28
N ASP A 240 16.58 18.46 -8.66
CA ASP A 240 15.41 19.29 -8.42
C ASP A 240 15.65 20.32 -7.32
N SER A 241 15.06 21.51 -7.45
CA SER A 241 15.07 22.52 -6.39
C SER A 241 14.14 22.17 -5.25
N ASP A 242 12.95 21.64 -5.56
CA ASP A 242 11.84 21.42 -4.64
C ASP A 242 11.21 20.05 -4.83
N PHE A 243 10.41 19.63 -3.83
CA PHE A 243 9.56 18.45 -3.94
C PHE A 243 8.35 18.73 -4.83
N SER A 244 8.01 17.80 -5.71
CA SER A 244 6.79 17.78 -6.51
C SER A 244 5.86 16.65 -6.07
N CYS A 245 4.54 16.89 -6.09
CA CYS A 245 3.56 15.85 -5.85
C CYS A 245 3.52 14.90 -7.04
N ILE A 246 3.73 13.61 -6.80
CA ILE A 246 3.65 12.56 -7.82
C ILE A 246 2.48 11.60 -7.59
N ALA A 247 1.92 11.52 -6.38
CA ALA A 247 0.72 10.72 -6.16
C ALA A 247 -0.17 11.27 -5.05
N GLU A 248 -1.48 11.04 -5.21
CA GLU A 248 -2.53 11.29 -4.23
C GLU A 248 -3.38 10.04 -4.05
N PHE A 249 -3.74 9.72 -2.79
CA PHE A 249 -4.46 8.50 -2.44
C PHE A 249 -5.81 8.83 -1.82
N GLY A 250 -6.83 8.09 -2.20
CA GLY A 250 -8.19 8.19 -1.64
C GLY A 250 -8.68 6.83 -1.14
N TYR A 251 -9.48 6.86 -0.08
CA TYR A 251 -9.97 5.65 0.58
C TYR A 251 -11.48 5.60 0.60
N THR A 252 -12.02 4.39 0.58
CA THR A 252 -13.45 4.13 0.76
C THR A 252 -13.86 4.34 2.23
N ASP A 253 -15.15 4.35 2.52
CA ASP A 253 -15.68 4.54 3.88
C ASP A 253 -15.23 3.41 4.84
N ASP A 254 -15.02 2.19 4.33
CA ASP A 254 -14.47 1.05 5.08
C ASP A 254 -12.92 0.98 5.05
N VAL A 255 -12.27 2.09 4.65
CA VAL A 255 -10.81 2.31 4.68
C VAL A 255 -10.03 1.42 3.73
N ARG A 256 -10.58 1.04 2.58
CA ARG A 256 -9.85 0.39 1.50
C ARG A 256 -9.30 1.44 0.54
N LEU A 257 -8.20 1.12 -0.13
CA LEU A 257 -7.68 1.98 -1.20
C LEU A 257 -8.71 2.08 -2.32
N GLY A 258 -9.32 3.25 -2.49
CA GLY A 258 -10.37 3.49 -3.49
C GLY A 258 -9.86 4.21 -4.73
N LYS A 259 -8.74 4.93 -4.60
CA LYS A 259 -8.20 5.75 -5.67
C LYS A 259 -6.70 5.97 -5.52
N ILE A 260 -5.98 5.88 -6.64
CA ILE A 260 -4.64 6.47 -6.80
C ILE A 260 -4.72 7.46 -7.96
N LYS A 261 -4.23 8.68 -7.75
CA LYS A 261 -3.94 9.62 -8.82
C LYS A 261 -2.43 9.77 -8.88
N TYR A 262 -1.80 9.36 -9.97
CA TYR A 262 -0.35 9.28 -10.14
C TYR A 262 0.13 10.08 -11.33
N SER A 263 1.34 10.60 -11.28
CA SER A 263 2.01 11.24 -12.41
C SER A 263 3.46 10.75 -12.49
N ASP A 264 3.88 10.40 -13.67
CA ASP A 264 5.28 10.09 -14.01
C ASP A 264 6.14 11.36 -14.19
N GLY A 265 5.54 12.54 -14.02
CA GLY A 265 6.15 13.86 -14.25
C GLY A 265 5.71 14.52 -15.55
N TYR A 266 5.03 13.81 -16.43
CA TYR A 266 4.50 14.32 -17.70
C TYR A 266 2.98 14.38 -17.70
N GLU A 267 2.30 13.30 -17.35
CA GLU A 267 0.87 13.15 -17.38
C GLU A 267 0.33 12.60 -16.05
N TRP A 268 -0.95 12.88 -15.80
CA TRP A 268 -1.65 12.34 -14.65
C TRP A 268 -2.53 11.18 -15.04
N GLU A 269 -2.44 10.09 -14.32
CA GLU A 269 -3.34 8.96 -14.44
C GLU A 269 -4.15 8.77 -13.15
N THR A 270 -5.38 8.32 -13.28
CA THR A 270 -6.23 8.00 -12.13
C THR A 270 -6.62 6.53 -12.19
N TYR A 271 -6.40 5.84 -11.08
CA TYR A 271 -6.81 4.45 -10.87
C TYR A 271 -7.91 4.41 -9.84
N LEU A 272 -9.04 3.80 -10.18
CA LEU A 272 -10.19 3.62 -9.31
C LEU A 272 -10.36 2.13 -8.99
N PHE A 273 -10.55 1.81 -7.71
CA PHE A 273 -10.67 0.44 -7.22
C PHE A 273 -12.08 0.19 -6.71
N GLY A 274 -12.75 -0.80 -7.31
CA GLY A 274 -14.10 -1.22 -6.93
C GLY A 274 -14.07 -2.50 -6.10
N TYR A 275 -14.72 -2.47 -4.93
CA TYR A 275 -14.81 -3.61 -4.01
C TYR A 275 -16.25 -4.07 -3.83
N GLU A 276 -16.44 -5.40 -3.74
CA GLU A 276 -17.70 -6.02 -3.36
C GLU A 276 -17.46 -7.10 -2.30
N ASN A 277 -18.18 -7.08 -1.20
CA ASN A 277 -18.09 -8.08 -0.13
C ASN A 277 -16.66 -8.32 0.42
N GLY A 278 -15.79 -7.29 0.37
CA GLY A 278 -14.44 -7.35 0.91
C GLY A 278 -13.35 -7.74 -0.10
N PHE A 279 -13.69 -7.97 -1.36
CA PHE A 279 -12.71 -8.26 -2.42
C PHE A 279 -12.77 -7.25 -3.55
N MET A 280 -11.63 -7.04 -4.19
CA MET A 280 -11.52 -6.18 -5.36
C MET A 280 -12.18 -6.87 -6.55
N LYS A 281 -13.16 -6.19 -7.15
CA LYS A 281 -13.90 -6.67 -8.32
C LYS A 281 -13.41 -6.09 -9.63
N ARG A 282 -12.90 -4.88 -9.56
CA ARG A 282 -12.40 -4.18 -10.75
C ARG A 282 -11.42 -3.10 -10.36
N TYR A 283 -10.56 -2.74 -11.28
CA TYR A 283 -9.90 -1.45 -11.27
C TYR A 283 -10.10 -0.77 -12.63
N THR A 284 -10.15 0.55 -12.62
CA THR A 284 -10.30 1.36 -13.81
C THR A 284 -9.14 2.32 -13.91
N ARG A 285 -8.41 2.32 -15.03
CA ARG A 285 -7.36 3.28 -15.34
C ARG A 285 -7.94 4.37 -16.21
N ILE A 286 -7.78 5.62 -15.81
CA ILE A 286 -8.26 6.81 -16.50
C ILE A 286 -7.02 7.67 -16.78
N PRO A 287 -6.45 7.62 -17.99
CA PRO A 287 -5.34 8.48 -18.38
C PRO A 287 -5.82 9.94 -18.51
N GLU A 288 -4.90 10.91 -18.44
CA GLU A 288 -5.23 12.33 -18.67
C GLU A 288 -5.71 12.56 -20.12
N TYR A 289 -5.13 11.79 -21.06
CA TYR A 289 -5.51 11.80 -22.47
C TYR A 289 -5.71 10.36 -22.93
N GLY A 290 -6.79 10.11 -23.66
CA GLY A 290 -7.10 8.79 -24.21
C GLY A 290 -8.39 8.18 -23.65
N GLU A 291 -8.52 6.89 -23.80
CA GLU A 291 -9.70 6.12 -23.36
C GLU A 291 -9.50 5.53 -21.97
N GLU A 292 -10.62 5.32 -21.28
CA GLU A 292 -10.69 4.67 -19.97
C GLU A 292 -10.61 3.15 -20.16
N TYR A 293 -9.79 2.47 -19.35
CA TYR A 293 -9.63 1.02 -19.35
C TYR A 293 -10.12 0.44 -18.03
N THR A 294 -10.96 -0.58 -18.09
CA THR A 294 -11.45 -1.28 -16.89
C THR A 294 -11.07 -2.75 -16.95
N THR A 295 -10.35 -3.24 -15.95
CA THR A 295 -10.08 -4.66 -15.73
C THR A 295 -11.04 -5.19 -14.70
N GLU A 296 -11.74 -6.27 -15.01
CA GLU A 296 -12.62 -7.00 -14.11
C GLU A 296 -11.96 -8.27 -13.58
N PHE A 297 -12.30 -8.64 -12.35
CA PHE A 297 -11.82 -9.86 -11.71
C PHE A 297 -12.94 -10.88 -11.60
N SER A 298 -12.59 -12.14 -11.75
CA SER A 298 -13.55 -13.26 -11.62
C SER A 298 -14.19 -13.31 -10.23
N ASP A 299 -15.29 -14.06 -10.12
CA ASP A 299 -15.93 -14.39 -8.85
C ASP A 299 -15.20 -15.50 -8.07
N SER A 300 -14.21 -16.15 -8.70
CA SER A 300 -13.34 -17.12 -8.07
C SER A 300 -12.18 -16.45 -7.37
N PHE A 301 -11.93 -16.83 -6.12
CA PHE A 301 -10.86 -16.22 -5.31
C PHE A 301 -10.34 -17.20 -4.25
N TYR A 302 -9.10 -16.98 -3.82
CA TYR A 302 -8.51 -17.61 -2.65
C TYR A 302 -8.74 -16.76 -1.42
N GLU A 303 -9.13 -17.37 -0.29
CA GLU A 303 -9.20 -16.65 0.98
C GLU A 303 -7.81 -16.16 1.35
N ASN A 304 -7.65 -14.83 1.52
CA ASN A 304 -6.44 -14.26 2.06
C ASN A 304 -6.43 -14.47 3.58
N LYS A 305 -5.78 -15.53 4.04
CA LYS A 305 -5.65 -15.86 5.45
C LYS A 305 -4.80 -14.83 6.21
N TYR A 306 -3.96 -14.08 5.49
CA TYR A 306 -3.07 -13.05 6.01
C TYR A 306 -3.49 -11.67 5.53
N ARG A 307 -4.41 -11.06 6.27
CA ARG A 307 -4.92 -9.70 6.00
C ARG A 307 -3.86 -8.59 6.01
N ASN A 308 -2.62 -8.91 6.41
CA ASN A 308 -1.48 -7.99 6.42
C ASN A 308 -0.54 -8.22 5.23
N ASN A 309 -0.90 -9.10 4.31
CA ASN A 309 -0.06 -9.36 3.16
C ASN A 309 -0.41 -8.39 2.03
N CYS A 310 0.40 -7.36 1.86
CA CYS A 310 0.23 -6.33 0.85
C CYS A 310 0.25 -6.88 -0.59
N MET A 311 0.82 -8.08 -0.78
CA MET A 311 0.87 -8.73 -2.09
C MET A 311 -0.51 -9.01 -2.69
N ALA A 312 -1.57 -9.17 -1.85
CA ALA A 312 -2.92 -9.39 -2.34
C ALA A 312 -3.44 -8.23 -3.20
N ASP A 313 -3.16 -7.01 -2.74
CA ASP A 313 -3.57 -5.82 -3.48
C ASP A 313 -2.59 -5.53 -4.63
N MET A 314 -1.32 -5.93 -4.49
CA MET A 314 -0.33 -5.84 -5.56
C MET A 314 -0.63 -6.74 -6.76
N MET A 315 -1.27 -7.90 -6.54
CA MET A 315 -1.66 -8.79 -7.65
C MET A 315 -2.56 -8.10 -8.68
N ALA A 316 -3.37 -7.14 -8.22
CA ALA A 316 -4.17 -6.28 -9.09
C ALA A 316 -3.31 -5.25 -9.86
N PHE A 317 -2.03 -5.12 -9.51
CA PHE A 317 -1.11 -4.10 -9.99
C PHE A 317 0.19 -4.68 -10.55
N LEU A 318 0.22 -5.95 -10.93
CA LEU A 318 1.41 -6.60 -11.49
C LEU A 318 2.03 -5.84 -12.68
N HIS A 319 1.24 -4.99 -13.31
CA HIS A 319 1.67 -4.10 -14.39
C HIS A 319 1.78 -2.63 -13.95
N PHE A 320 1.83 -2.37 -12.64
CA PHE A 320 1.88 -1.03 -12.09
C PHE A 320 3.32 -0.60 -11.81
N GLU A 321 4.06 -0.32 -12.85
CA GLU A 321 5.41 0.26 -12.73
C GLU A 321 5.31 1.71 -12.26
N THR A 322 5.27 1.92 -10.95
CA THR A 322 5.22 3.26 -10.40
C THR A 322 6.07 3.41 -9.15
N ASP A 323 6.52 4.64 -8.91
CA ASP A 323 7.23 5.04 -7.68
C ASP A 323 6.42 4.82 -6.38
N VAL A 324 5.16 4.32 -6.47
CA VAL A 324 4.30 4.09 -5.30
C VAL A 324 4.38 2.66 -4.75
N GLU A 325 5.00 1.71 -5.45
CA GLU A 325 5.05 0.29 -5.10
C GLU A 325 5.52 0.04 -3.65
N PHE A 326 6.54 0.77 -3.21
CA PHE A 326 7.08 0.58 -1.87
C PHE A 326 6.06 0.86 -0.75
N LEU A 327 5.01 1.66 -1.01
CA LEU A 327 3.95 1.96 -0.05
C LEU A 327 3.11 0.72 0.29
N PHE A 328 2.97 -0.22 -0.65
CA PHE A 328 2.36 -1.53 -0.39
C PHE A 328 3.22 -2.34 0.58
N TYR A 329 4.53 -2.40 0.35
CA TYR A 329 5.45 -3.16 1.20
C TYR A 329 5.55 -2.64 2.64
N ILE A 330 5.41 -1.33 2.84
CA ILE A 330 5.40 -0.74 4.18
C ILE A 330 3.99 -0.62 4.77
N GLY A 331 2.96 -1.16 4.08
CA GLY A 331 1.59 -1.23 4.56
C GLY A 331 0.91 0.13 4.75
N ARG A 332 1.15 1.08 3.84
CA ARG A 332 0.61 2.45 3.93
C ARG A 332 -0.52 2.75 2.94
N LEU A 333 -0.92 1.78 2.14
CA LEU A 333 -2.00 1.91 1.18
C LEU A 333 -3.30 1.17 1.59
N SER A 334 -3.65 1.13 2.86
CA SER A 334 -4.92 0.60 3.38
C SER A 334 -4.95 -0.86 3.87
N LYS A 335 -6.18 -1.34 4.12
CA LYS A 335 -6.44 -2.76 4.31
C LYS A 335 -6.12 -3.49 3.02
N THR A 336 -5.48 -4.64 3.15
CA THR A 336 -5.39 -5.61 2.06
C THR A 336 -6.78 -6.16 1.74
N SER A 337 -7.00 -6.58 0.51
CA SER A 337 -8.18 -7.34 0.14
C SER A 337 -8.31 -8.57 1.05
N ASP A 338 -9.54 -8.91 1.44
CA ASP A 338 -9.81 -10.13 2.21
C ASP A 338 -9.59 -11.39 1.38
N TYR A 339 -9.36 -11.24 0.07
CA TYR A 339 -9.25 -12.34 -0.90
C TYR A 339 -8.23 -12.03 -1.99
N PHE A 340 -7.57 -13.08 -2.51
CA PHE A 340 -6.82 -13.04 -3.77
C PHE A 340 -7.73 -13.42 -4.92
N VAL A 341 -7.63 -12.70 -6.02
CA VAL A 341 -8.35 -13.07 -7.24
C VAL A 341 -7.70 -14.31 -7.89
N GLU A 342 -8.51 -15.17 -8.49
CA GLU A 342 -8.02 -16.37 -9.17
C GLU A 342 -7.81 -16.11 -10.67
N THR A 343 -8.53 -15.15 -11.24
CA THR A 343 -8.47 -14.84 -12.68
C THR A 343 -8.66 -13.34 -12.88
N MET A 344 -7.80 -12.72 -13.67
CA MET A 344 -8.01 -11.41 -14.25
C MET A 344 -8.57 -11.59 -15.64
N LEU A 345 -9.71 -10.96 -15.93
CA LEU A 345 -10.33 -11.00 -17.25
C LEU A 345 -9.59 -10.03 -18.14
N ASN A 346 -9.04 -10.54 -19.23
CA ASN A 346 -8.38 -9.72 -20.22
C ASN A 346 -9.46 -9.02 -21.04
N ASP A 347 -9.52 -7.69 -20.98
CA ASP A 347 -10.38 -6.91 -21.88
C ASP A 347 -9.58 -6.74 -23.17
N GLU A 348 -9.96 -7.50 -24.20
CA GLU A 348 -9.32 -7.41 -25.49
C GLU A 348 -9.60 -6.02 -26.11
N ASP A 349 -8.79 -5.05 -25.78
CA ASP A 349 -8.68 -3.88 -26.62
C ASP A 349 -7.94 -4.28 -27.90
N GLU A 350 -8.72 -4.58 -28.94
CA GLU A 350 -8.19 -4.53 -30.29
C GLU A 350 -7.60 -3.13 -30.51
N ALA A 351 -6.30 -3.00 -30.33
CA ALA A 351 -5.59 -1.84 -30.86
C ALA A 351 -5.83 -1.86 -32.37
N MET A 352 -6.88 -1.17 -32.81
CA MET A 352 -7.09 -0.88 -34.21
C MET A 352 -5.89 -0.07 -34.65
N ASN A 353 -4.90 -0.75 -35.24
CA ASN A 353 -3.85 -0.08 -35.97
C ASN A 353 -4.51 0.77 -37.05
N ALA A 354 -4.70 2.04 -36.77
CA ALA A 354 -5.11 3.01 -37.76
C ALA A 354 -4.13 2.86 -38.91
N GLY A 355 -4.65 2.46 -40.06
CA GLY A 355 -3.82 2.31 -41.27
C GLY A 355 -3.08 3.62 -41.56
N PRO A 356 -1.96 3.58 -42.25
CA PRO A 356 -1.23 4.79 -42.62
C PRO A 356 -2.15 5.78 -43.34
N ASP A 357 -1.85 7.09 -43.22
CA ASP A 357 -2.60 8.17 -43.87
C ASP A 357 -2.49 8.07 -45.41
N GLY A 358 -3.10 7.02 -45.98
CA GLY A 358 -3.10 6.71 -47.40
C GLY A 358 -1.99 5.73 -47.82
N TYR A 359 -2.10 5.22 -49.05
CA TYR A 359 -1.22 4.24 -49.68
C TYR A 359 -0.71 4.74 -51.03
N PRO A 360 0.53 4.42 -51.45
CA PRO A 360 0.95 4.64 -52.83
C PRO A 360 0.17 3.74 -53.77
N ALA A 361 -0.03 4.21 -55.02
CA ALA A 361 -0.84 3.49 -56.01
C ALA A 361 -0.34 2.05 -56.32
N GLU A 362 0.95 1.81 -56.16
CA GLU A 362 1.62 0.53 -56.36
C GLU A 362 1.30 -0.54 -55.33
N ASP A 363 0.72 -0.14 -54.20
CA ASP A 363 0.33 -1.06 -53.14
C ASP A 363 -1.09 -1.65 -53.37
N ASP A 364 -1.82 -1.24 -54.40
CA ASP A 364 -3.14 -1.84 -54.72
C ASP A 364 -3.03 -3.32 -55.03
N GLY A 365 -3.74 -4.13 -54.26
CA GLY A 365 -3.71 -5.59 -54.37
C GLY A 365 -2.54 -6.27 -53.68
N LYS A 366 -1.63 -5.53 -53.02
CA LYS A 366 -0.53 -6.12 -52.22
C LYS A 366 -1.11 -6.78 -50.97
N THR A 367 -0.70 -8.02 -50.74
CA THR A 367 -1.06 -8.79 -49.53
C THR A 367 0.11 -8.78 -48.58
N GLU A 368 -0.13 -8.42 -47.33
CA GLU A 368 0.82 -8.49 -46.24
C GLU A 368 0.36 -9.50 -45.19
N THR A 369 1.33 -10.19 -44.59
CA THR A 369 1.09 -11.11 -43.46
C THR A 369 2.01 -10.71 -42.31
N TYR A 370 1.49 -10.77 -41.08
CA TYR A 370 2.25 -10.51 -39.89
C TYR A 370 1.78 -11.40 -38.73
N PRO A 371 2.69 -11.86 -37.88
CA PRO A 371 2.32 -12.59 -36.66
C PRO A 371 1.79 -11.58 -35.62
N THR A 372 0.81 -12.01 -34.84
CA THR A 372 0.31 -11.32 -33.66
C THR A 372 0.04 -12.32 -32.55
N VAL A 373 -0.10 -11.83 -31.33
CA VAL A 373 -0.45 -12.66 -30.17
C VAL A 373 -1.83 -12.26 -29.67
N GLU A 374 -2.67 -13.26 -29.40
CA GLU A 374 -3.91 -13.08 -28.66
C GLU A 374 -3.78 -13.78 -27.31
N PHE A 375 -4.02 -13.03 -26.23
CA PHE A 375 -3.91 -13.50 -24.86
C PHE A 375 -5.28 -13.92 -24.31
N ALA A 376 -5.30 -15.00 -23.55
CA ALA A 376 -6.45 -15.40 -22.76
C ALA A 376 -6.45 -14.70 -21.41
N ASP A 377 -7.50 -14.93 -20.62
CA ASP A 377 -7.57 -14.48 -19.22
C ASP A 377 -6.38 -15.01 -18.42
N SER A 378 -5.82 -14.19 -17.55
CA SER A 378 -4.76 -14.63 -16.66
C SER A 378 -5.29 -15.55 -15.56
N LYS A 379 -4.46 -16.49 -15.12
CA LYS A 379 -4.75 -17.38 -13.99
C LYS A 379 -3.73 -17.21 -12.90
N ILE A 380 -4.21 -16.95 -11.69
CA ILE A 380 -3.39 -16.72 -10.53
C ILE A 380 -3.47 -17.93 -9.61
N LYS A 381 -2.31 -18.42 -9.18
CA LYS A 381 -2.17 -19.52 -8.24
C LYS A 381 -1.35 -19.07 -7.03
N CYS A 382 -1.88 -19.33 -5.83
CA CYS A 382 -1.22 -19.03 -4.57
C CYS A 382 -0.79 -20.33 -3.87
N GLU A 383 0.43 -20.33 -3.29
CA GLU A 383 0.93 -21.41 -2.45
C GLU A 383 1.23 -20.88 -1.06
N TYR A 384 0.95 -21.71 -0.05
CA TYR A 384 1.10 -21.35 1.38
C TYR A 384 1.97 -22.38 2.10
N ASP A 385 2.70 -21.94 3.14
CA ASP A 385 3.41 -22.85 4.04
C ASP A 385 2.45 -23.50 5.06
N THR A 386 3.01 -24.33 5.96
CA THR A 386 2.22 -25.02 6.98
C THR A 386 1.60 -24.11 8.03
N ASP A 387 2.09 -22.88 8.14
CA ASP A 387 1.59 -21.84 9.04
C ASP A 387 0.67 -20.86 8.27
N ASP A 388 0.25 -21.26 7.05
CA ASP A 388 -0.59 -20.51 6.12
C ASP A 388 0.05 -19.18 5.60
N ASN A 389 1.38 -18.98 5.66
CA ASN A 389 2.00 -17.82 5.02
C ASN A 389 2.08 -18.04 3.50
N LEU A 390 1.77 -16.99 2.75
CA LEU A 390 1.86 -17.00 1.28
C LEU A 390 3.33 -17.10 0.85
N THR A 391 3.71 -18.22 0.24
CA THR A 391 5.10 -18.48 -0.17
C THR A 391 5.35 -18.29 -1.66
N LYS A 392 4.30 -18.40 -2.46
CA LYS A 392 4.40 -18.21 -3.90
C LYS A 392 3.11 -17.64 -4.48
N VAL A 393 3.25 -16.72 -5.40
CA VAL A 393 2.20 -16.29 -6.31
C VAL A 393 2.71 -16.56 -7.72
N GLU A 394 1.91 -17.22 -8.53
CA GLU A 394 2.19 -17.48 -9.93
C GLU A 394 1.00 -17.00 -10.75
N GLU A 395 1.25 -16.09 -11.66
CA GLU A 395 0.34 -15.73 -12.72
C GLU A 395 0.76 -16.45 -14.00
N SER A 396 -0.20 -16.94 -14.75
CA SER A 396 0.02 -17.56 -16.04
C SER A 396 -1.00 -17.05 -17.04
N ILE A 397 -0.53 -16.62 -18.22
CA ILE A 397 -1.35 -16.09 -19.30
C ILE A 397 -1.14 -17.00 -20.51
N ALA A 398 -2.19 -17.73 -20.89
CA ALA A 398 -2.16 -18.50 -22.11
C ALA A 398 -2.28 -17.58 -23.32
N TYR A 399 -1.60 -17.91 -24.40
CA TYR A 399 -1.64 -17.13 -25.62
C TYR A 399 -1.71 -18.02 -26.87
N GLU A 400 -2.18 -17.42 -27.97
CA GLU A 400 -2.14 -18.01 -29.31
C GLU A 400 -1.36 -17.08 -30.25
N VAL A 401 -0.36 -17.59 -30.94
CA VAL A 401 0.27 -16.87 -32.06
C VAL A 401 -0.54 -17.09 -33.32
N ILE A 402 -1.01 -16.00 -33.90
CA ILE A 402 -1.88 -15.95 -35.04
C ILE A 402 -1.20 -15.21 -36.17
N GLU A 403 -1.18 -15.79 -37.38
CA GLU A 403 -0.79 -15.11 -38.61
C GLU A 403 -2.02 -14.37 -39.13
N LYS A 404 -2.03 -13.03 -39.05
CA LYS A 404 -3.03 -12.17 -39.67
C LYS A 404 -2.56 -11.74 -41.04
N SER A 405 -3.50 -11.59 -41.95
CA SER A 405 -3.22 -11.10 -43.30
C SER A 405 -4.23 -10.03 -43.72
N TYR A 406 -3.77 -9.09 -44.51
CA TYR A 406 -4.66 -8.16 -45.19
C TYR A 406 -4.19 -7.87 -46.61
N THR A 407 -5.14 -7.50 -47.48
CA THR A 407 -4.87 -7.01 -48.82
C THR A 407 -5.20 -5.56 -48.89
N ILE A 408 -4.28 -4.74 -49.41
CA ILE A 408 -4.45 -3.30 -49.55
C ILE A 408 -5.31 -3.03 -50.78
N LYS A 409 -6.35 -2.21 -50.62
CA LYS A 409 -7.17 -1.70 -51.71
C LYS A 409 -6.96 -0.17 -51.79
N VAL A 410 -6.37 0.32 -52.89
CA VAL A 410 -6.05 1.71 -53.10
C VAL A 410 -7.07 2.37 -54.06
N TYR A 411 -7.58 3.53 -53.69
CA TYR A 411 -8.58 4.26 -54.50
C TYR A 411 -7.92 5.38 -55.29
N THR A 412 -7.21 5.04 -56.36
CA THR A 412 -6.48 5.98 -57.25
C THR A 412 -7.36 6.93 -58.05
N ASP A 413 -8.66 6.69 -58.10
CA ASP A 413 -9.66 7.57 -58.69
C ASP A 413 -10.03 8.76 -57.79
N GLN A 414 -9.58 8.75 -56.54
CA GLN A 414 -9.75 9.82 -55.57
C GLN A 414 -8.54 10.77 -55.55
N LYS A 415 -8.66 11.90 -54.86
CA LYS A 415 -7.52 12.81 -54.66
C LYS A 415 -6.55 12.22 -53.67
N PRO A 416 -5.22 12.38 -53.87
CA PRO A 416 -4.23 12.00 -52.88
C PRO A 416 -4.47 12.70 -51.54
N VAL A 417 -4.32 11.99 -50.44
CA VAL A 417 -4.43 12.54 -49.08
C VAL A 417 -3.13 13.25 -48.65
N ARG A 418 -1.98 12.77 -49.22
CA ARG A 418 -0.67 13.41 -49.03
C ARG A 418 0.26 13.13 -50.20
N VAL A 419 1.36 13.88 -50.27
CA VAL A 419 2.48 13.63 -51.22
C VAL A 419 3.77 13.66 -50.42
N GLU A 420 4.58 12.61 -50.47
CA GLU A 420 5.84 12.47 -49.78
C GLU A 420 6.92 12.06 -50.78
N ASP A 421 8.04 12.78 -50.82
CA ASP A 421 9.14 12.59 -51.77
C ASP A 421 8.69 12.53 -53.26
N GLY A 422 7.60 13.25 -53.60
CA GLY A 422 7.04 13.27 -54.92
C GLY A 422 6.08 12.10 -55.25
N ILE A 423 5.87 11.19 -54.34
CA ILE A 423 4.94 10.06 -54.47
C ILE A 423 3.58 10.42 -53.87
N PRO A 424 2.50 10.36 -54.64
CA PRO A 424 1.15 10.60 -54.11
C PRO A 424 0.63 9.38 -53.36
N TYR A 425 0.06 9.63 -52.16
CA TYR A 425 -0.63 8.63 -51.31
C TYR A 425 -2.13 8.82 -51.45
N TYR A 426 -2.83 7.77 -51.79
CA TYR A 426 -4.28 7.78 -52.04
C TYR A 426 -5.04 7.15 -50.87
N PRO A 427 -6.31 7.48 -50.65
CA PRO A 427 -7.16 6.72 -49.73
C PRO A 427 -7.16 5.26 -50.07
N GLY A 428 -7.21 4.41 -49.04
CA GLY A 428 -7.24 2.96 -49.22
C GLY A 428 -7.76 2.27 -47.99
N ASP A 429 -8.14 0.99 -48.16
CA ASP A 429 -8.62 0.12 -47.08
C ASP A 429 -7.73 -1.11 -46.96
N ARG A 430 -7.63 -1.66 -45.74
CA ARG A 430 -7.09 -2.97 -45.47
C ARG A 430 -8.24 -3.98 -45.45
N ILE A 431 -8.20 -4.97 -46.36
CA ILE A 431 -9.19 -6.03 -46.43
C ILE A 431 -8.56 -7.25 -45.73
N TYR A 432 -9.00 -7.51 -44.51
CA TYR A 432 -8.45 -8.60 -43.70
C TYR A 432 -8.89 -9.96 -44.21
N GLY A 433 -7.94 -10.89 -44.27
CA GLY A 433 -8.14 -12.29 -44.53
C GLY A 433 -8.51 -13.09 -43.28
N PRO A 434 -8.77 -14.37 -43.37
CA PRO A 434 -8.99 -15.23 -42.21
C PRO A 434 -7.70 -15.42 -41.42
N ASP A 435 -7.81 -15.39 -40.10
CA ASP A 435 -6.72 -15.68 -39.22
C ASP A 435 -6.27 -17.13 -39.29
N LYS A 436 -4.98 -17.36 -39.11
CA LYS A 436 -4.38 -18.70 -39.11
C LYS A 436 -3.54 -18.89 -37.86
N LYS A 437 -4.02 -19.76 -36.95
CA LYS A 437 -3.28 -20.14 -35.75
C LYS A 437 -1.97 -20.85 -36.13
N ILE A 438 -0.86 -20.39 -35.54
CA ILE A 438 0.49 -20.93 -35.74
C ILE A 438 0.90 -21.79 -34.55
N LYS A 439 0.72 -21.27 -33.33
CA LYS A 439 1.25 -21.87 -32.10
C LYS A 439 0.45 -21.46 -30.87
N ASP A 440 0.53 -22.27 -29.81
CA ASP A 440 0.06 -21.94 -28.46
C ASP A 440 1.24 -21.86 -27.51
N GLY A 441 1.10 -21.05 -26.46
CA GLY A 441 2.07 -20.94 -25.37
C GLY A 441 1.45 -20.45 -24.09
N THR A 442 2.33 -20.17 -23.13
CA THR A 442 1.96 -19.59 -21.85
C THR A 442 3.12 -18.74 -21.31
N ASP A 443 2.82 -17.53 -20.91
CA ASP A 443 3.73 -16.66 -20.19
C ASP A 443 3.55 -16.84 -18.69
N TYR A 444 4.61 -16.61 -17.91
CA TYR A 444 4.60 -16.83 -16.48
C TYR A 444 5.25 -15.66 -15.75
N TYR A 445 4.57 -15.22 -14.67
CA TYR A 445 5.05 -14.23 -13.73
C TYR A 445 5.02 -14.85 -12.33
N THR A 446 6.17 -14.96 -11.70
CA THR A 446 6.30 -15.70 -10.45
C THR A 446 6.91 -14.86 -9.35
N TYR A 447 6.22 -14.75 -8.22
CA TYR A 447 6.73 -14.19 -6.97
C TYR A 447 7.00 -15.31 -5.97
N THR A 448 8.22 -15.41 -5.46
CA THR A 448 8.58 -16.31 -4.36
C THR A 448 8.88 -15.49 -3.12
N ILE A 449 8.16 -15.76 -2.02
CA ILE A 449 8.21 -14.99 -0.78
C ILE A 449 8.87 -15.83 0.30
N ASN A 450 9.88 -15.28 0.97
CA ASN A 450 10.59 -15.91 2.07
C ASN A 450 10.45 -15.06 3.33
N TYR A 451 10.21 -15.72 4.45
CA TYR A 451 10.00 -15.14 5.76
C TYR A 451 11.17 -15.35 6.71
#